data_fda54fb46aec2ddc2d545fda15a07892
#
_entry.id   fda54fb46aec2ddc2d545fda15a07892
#
_cell.length_a   1.000
_cell.length_b   1.000
_cell.length_c   1.000
_cell.angle_alpha   90.00
_cell.angle_beta   90.00
_cell.angle_gamma   90.00
#
_symmetry.space_group_name_H-M   'P 1'
#
loop_
_entity.id
_entity.type
_entity.pdbx_description
1 polymer ?
#
loop_
_entity_poly.entity_id
_entity_poly.type
_entity_poly.pdbx_seq_one_letter_code
_entity_poly.pdbx_strand_id
1 'polypeptide(L)'
;MHQEKIDAHVSLPAVHDAVLNLTAIFDPRTGLPYIVRSHERHEILGQSTKDLVLTGYTSVNGLQFPTRFKSIYNGYKVFADYTVSEVLVNVPVDMDFENDRDRQSEHAPARKPGYEFAEIGELYESHVWGGEYRGTLPNLTAINPYPELPGVWTLTFQDANLYRQMVYEFEDFVVVLDCPPHQSHLVIQWVKEKLKKPLKYVWPSHHHHDHALGVRDYVQAGAKVIALDFARDYYSTVPLNNTKKPFIFRDKTMQVAFVHMEQSVHAADYAYAYASPACPTANSTTVIFDADDVSPAGLTLTDHSVLLAALSELARDGVSKKSIFYPAHSDGLPFKDIIDAAGYYYPNHTALDFKFLRSSC
;
A
#
# COMPACT_ATOMS: atom_id res chain seq x y z
N MET A 1 32.40 0.83 21.02
CA MET A 1 32.47 -0.18 19.93
C MET A 1 31.83 -1.44 20.46
N HIS A 2 30.96 -2.08 19.71
CA HIS A 2 30.28 -3.35 20.03
C HIS A 2 30.40 -4.31 18.85
N GLN A 3 29.83 -5.49 18.98
CA GLN A 3 29.71 -6.43 17.86
C GLN A 3 28.30 -6.38 17.32
N GLU A 4 28.17 -5.99 16.06
CA GLU A 4 26.88 -5.93 15.37
C GLU A 4 26.68 -7.18 14.52
N LYS A 5 25.53 -7.81 14.66
CA LYS A 5 25.13 -8.99 13.91
C LYS A 5 24.69 -8.59 12.50
N ILE A 6 25.33 -9.12 11.47
CA ILE A 6 24.99 -8.85 10.07
C ILE A 6 24.25 -10.02 9.40
N ASP A 7 24.45 -11.24 9.89
CA ASP A 7 23.68 -12.42 9.50
C ASP A 7 23.61 -13.45 10.66
N ALA A 8 23.13 -14.65 10.38
CA ALA A 8 23.00 -15.70 11.39
C ALA A 8 24.31 -16.10 12.04
N HIS A 9 25.47 -15.93 11.35
CA HIS A 9 26.78 -16.49 11.73
C HIS A 9 27.86 -15.43 11.88
N VAL A 10 27.67 -14.22 11.41
CA VAL A 10 28.69 -13.18 11.33
C VAL A 10 28.30 -11.96 12.16
N SER A 11 29.21 -11.55 13.04
CA SER A 11 29.16 -10.27 13.74
C SER A 11 30.44 -9.49 13.47
N LEU A 12 30.35 -8.19 13.28
CA LEU A 12 31.45 -7.30 12.95
C LEU A 12 31.56 -6.15 13.95
N PRO A 13 32.75 -5.55 14.11
CA PRO A 13 32.91 -4.35 14.94
C PRO A 13 32.06 -3.22 14.46
N ALA A 14 31.38 -2.55 15.38
CA ALA A 14 30.44 -1.47 15.07
C ALA A 14 30.48 -0.32 16.08
N VAL A 15 30.05 0.85 15.63
CA VAL A 15 29.78 2.02 16.47
C VAL A 15 28.36 2.48 16.15
N HIS A 16 27.57 2.65 17.17
CA HIS A 16 26.21 3.17 17.07
C HIS A 16 26.15 4.64 17.50
N ASP A 17 25.58 5.48 16.67
CA ASP A 17 25.21 6.87 16.98
C ASP A 17 23.73 6.90 17.37
N ALA A 18 23.47 7.12 18.66
CA ALA A 18 22.11 7.13 19.18
C ALA A 18 21.31 8.39 18.77
N VAL A 19 21.99 9.47 18.37
CA VAL A 19 21.32 10.70 17.91
C VAL A 19 20.80 10.54 16.48
N LEU A 20 21.60 9.88 15.63
CA LEU A 20 21.26 9.61 14.24
C LEU A 20 20.52 8.28 14.06
N ASN A 21 20.47 7.45 15.11
CA ASN A 21 19.97 6.07 15.05
C ASN A 21 20.64 5.25 13.92
N LEU A 22 21.93 5.52 13.71
CA LEU A 22 22.76 4.87 12.69
C LEU A 22 23.85 4.02 13.33
N THR A 23 24.12 2.86 12.73
CA THR A 23 25.19 1.97 13.12
C THR A 23 26.21 1.86 11.99
N ALA A 24 27.44 2.33 12.20
CA ALA A 24 28.55 2.09 11.28
C ALA A 24 29.23 0.77 11.66
N ILE A 25 29.31 -0.15 10.72
CA ILE A 25 29.89 -1.49 10.85
C ILE A 25 31.14 -1.54 9.99
N PHE A 26 32.23 -2.06 10.54
CA PHE A 26 33.54 -1.99 9.93
C PHE A 26 34.07 -3.37 9.50
N ASP A 27 34.78 -3.42 8.36
CA ASP A 27 35.59 -4.58 7.99
C ASP A 27 36.79 -4.67 8.94
N PRO A 28 36.92 -5.73 9.74
CA PRO A 28 38.02 -5.86 10.72
C PRO A 28 39.40 -5.99 10.08
N ARG A 29 39.49 -6.31 8.80
CA ARG A 29 40.77 -6.47 8.08
C ARG A 29 41.32 -5.12 7.60
N THR A 30 40.43 -4.20 7.21
CA THR A 30 40.82 -2.91 6.63
C THR A 30 40.60 -1.76 7.58
N GLY A 31 39.69 -1.92 8.55
CA GLY A 31 39.21 -0.85 9.41
C GLY A 31 38.27 0.15 8.71
N LEU A 32 37.91 -0.11 7.45
CA LEU A 32 37.04 0.76 6.67
C LEU A 32 35.58 0.45 6.95
N PRO A 33 34.65 1.44 6.79
CA PRO A 33 33.24 1.19 6.86
C PRO A 33 32.81 0.13 5.84
N TYR A 34 32.02 -0.85 6.30
CA TYR A 34 31.48 -1.91 5.45
C TYR A 34 29.97 -1.78 5.26
N ILE A 35 29.26 -1.47 6.35
CA ILE A 35 27.81 -1.22 6.32
C ILE A 35 27.52 0.03 7.14
N VAL A 36 26.65 0.87 6.64
CA VAL A 36 25.94 1.87 7.43
C VAL A 36 24.49 1.43 7.53
N ARG A 37 24.06 1.08 8.76
CA ARG A 37 22.74 0.55 9.05
C ARG A 37 21.87 1.59 9.73
N SER A 38 20.69 1.83 9.21
CA SER A 38 19.60 2.50 9.94
C SER A 38 18.64 1.47 10.52
N HIS A 39 18.01 1.81 11.63
CA HIS A 39 16.96 1.02 12.27
C HIS A 39 15.66 1.78 12.18
N GLU A 40 14.61 1.08 11.80
CA GLU A 40 13.27 1.64 11.72
C GLU A 40 12.24 0.67 12.29
N ARG A 41 11.09 1.18 12.63
CA ARG A 41 9.94 0.37 13.00
C ARG A 41 8.88 0.50 11.90
N HIS A 42 8.89 -0.44 10.98
CA HIS A 42 7.91 -0.47 9.91
C HIS A 42 6.56 -0.98 10.43
N GLU A 43 5.47 -0.35 10.03
CA GLU A 43 4.12 -0.66 10.54
C GLU A 43 3.70 -2.12 10.29
N ILE A 44 4.06 -2.67 9.14
CA ILE A 44 3.72 -4.06 8.78
C ILE A 44 4.86 -5.01 9.14
N LEU A 45 6.11 -4.68 8.81
CA LEU A 45 7.25 -5.57 8.96
C LEU A 45 7.85 -5.56 10.38
N GLY A 46 7.46 -4.61 11.23
CA GLY A 46 7.99 -4.46 12.57
C GLY A 46 9.41 -3.87 12.57
N GLN A 47 10.28 -4.33 13.50
CA GLN A 47 11.67 -3.86 13.56
C GLN A 47 12.41 -4.24 12.29
N SER A 48 12.86 -3.23 11.57
CA SER A 48 13.47 -3.36 10.27
C SER A 48 14.82 -2.66 10.20
N THR A 49 15.66 -3.07 9.25
CA THR A 49 16.95 -2.46 8.99
C THR A 49 17.11 -2.10 7.53
N LYS A 50 17.77 -0.97 7.27
CA LYS A 50 18.19 -0.56 5.94
C LYS A 50 19.71 -0.41 5.94
N ASP A 51 20.36 -1.26 5.18
CA ASP A 51 21.82 -1.36 5.11
C ASP A 51 22.33 -0.70 3.83
N LEU A 52 23.22 0.27 3.97
CA LEU A 52 24.06 0.74 2.87
C LEU A 52 25.38 -0.01 2.94
N VAL A 53 25.58 -0.99 2.08
CA VAL A 53 26.78 -1.80 1.99
C VAL A 53 27.80 -1.10 1.08
N LEU A 54 29.02 -0.92 1.58
CA LEU A 54 30.13 -0.20 0.96
C LEU A 54 31.27 -1.18 0.65
N THR A 55 31.62 -1.34 -0.62
CA THR A 55 32.69 -2.27 -1.04
C THR A 55 33.54 -1.71 -2.16
N GLY A 56 34.60 -2.43 -2.54
CA GLY A 56 35.48 -2.06 -3.65
C GLY A 56 36.25 -0.77 -3.38
N TYR A 57 36.81 -0.60 -2.17
CA TYR A 57 37.54 0.61 -1.83
C TYR A 57 38.73 0.86 -2.74
N THR A 58 38.88 2.09 -3.21
CA THR A 58 40.02 2.60 -3.98
C THR A 58 40.59 3.84 -3.30
N SER A 59 41.89 4.06 -3.47
CA SER A 59 42.55 5.25 -2.93
C SER A 59 42.69 6.31 -4.02
N VAL A 60 42.15 7.51 -3.75
CA VAL A 60 42.31 8.68 -4.59
C VAL A 60 42.82 9.85 -3.74
N ASN A 61 44.01 10.35 -4.08
CA ASN A 61 44.67 11.41 -3.32
C ASN A 61 44.81 11.14 -1.81
N GLY A 62 45.07 9.85 -1.44
CA GLY A 62 45.22 9.43 -0.06
C GLY A 62 43.88 9.20 0.71
N LEU A 63 42.78 9.44 0.10
CA LEU A 63 41.44 9.15 0.66
C LEU A 63 40.93 7.82 0.13
N GLN A 64 40.20 7.10 0.98
CA GLN A 64 39.59 5.81 0.62
C GLN A 64 38.12 6.01 0.24
N PHE A 65 37.76 5.62 -0.98
CA PHE A 65 36.39 5.72 -1.49
C PHE A 65 35.85 4.33 -1.84
N PRO A 66 34.63 3.97 -1.41
CA PRO A 66 33.95 2.78 -1.92
C PRO A 66 33.54 2.99 -3.37
N THR A 67 33.76 2.01 -4.22
CA THR A 67 33.35 2.03 -5.62
C THR A 67 32.08 1.24 -5.90
N ARG A 68 31.52 0.57 -4.89
CA ARG A 68 30.23 -0.10 -4.98
C ARG A 68 29.38 0.19 -3.76
N PHE A 69 28.15 0.60 -4.02
CA PHE A 69 27.12 0.92 -3.04
C PHE A 69 25.91 0.01 -3.26
N LYS A 70 25.52 -0.72 -2.24
CA LYS A 70 24.33 -1.58 -2.31
C LYS A 70 23.40 -1.26 -1.16
N SER A 71 22.14 -0.94 -1.46
CA SER A 71 21.10 -0.73 -0.46
C SER A 71 20.30 -2.02 -0.28
N ILE A 72 20.24 -2.52 0.95
CA ILE A 72 19.58 -3.78 1.30
C ILE A 72 18.61 -3.53 2.46
N TYR A 73 17.37 -3.99 2.30
CA TYR A 73 16.35 -3.92 3.34
C TYR A 73 16.17 -5.29 4.01
N ASN A 74 16.15 -5.30 5.35
CA ASN A 74 16.01 -6.49 6.19
C ASN A 74 16.97 -7.63 5.83
N GLY A 75 18.19 -7.28 5.38
CA GLY A 75 19.27 -8.22 5.09
C GLY A 75 19.13 -9.01 3.78
N TYR A 76 18.04 -8.88 3.04
CA TYR A 76 17.81 -9.71 1.84
C TYR A 76 17.19 -8.98 0.64
N LYS A 77 16.43 -7.90 0.83
CA LYS A 77 15.81 -7.14 -0.27
C LYS A 77 16.78 -6.09 -0.80
N VAL A 78 17.44 -6.37 -1.92
CA VAL A 78 18.29 -5.40 -2.63
C VAL A 78 17.42 -4.53 -3.50
N PHE A 79 17.42 -3.19 -3.29
CA PHE A 79 16.69 -2.25 -4.11
C PHE A 79 17.57 -1.20 -4.80
N ALA A 80 18.86 -1.19 -4.50
CA ALA A 80 19.82 -0.39 -5.25
C ALA A 80 21.20 -1.09 -5.23
N ASP A 81 21.87 -1.12 -6.36
CA ASP A 81 23.23 -1.62 -6.52
C ASP A 81 23.96 -0.74 -7.55
N TYR A 82 24.83 0.13 -7.07
CA TYR A 82 25.54 1.11 -7.87
C TYR A 82 27.03 0.80 -7.92
N THR A 83 27.63 0.95 -9.09
CA THR A 83 29.06 0.93 -9.31
C THR A 83 29.54 2.32 -9.71
N VAL A 84 30.55 2.83 -9.02
CA VAL A 84 31.21 4.11 -9.33
C VAL A 84 32.32 3.84 -10.32
N SER A 85 32.23 4.45 -11.50
CA SER A 85 33.25 4.31 -12.56
C SER A 85 34.48 5.16 -12.31
N GLU A 86 34.29 6.34 -11.68
CA GLU A 86 35.37 7.30 -11.44
C GLU A 86 35.09 8.10 -10.19
N VAL A 87 36.15 8.43 -9.44
CA VAL A 87 36.13 9.34 -8.29
C VAL A 87 37.11 10.48 -8.54
N LEU A 88 36.58 11.69 -8.59
CA LEU A 88 37.38 12.91 -8.76
C LEU A 88 37.39 13.69 -7.45
N VAL A 89 38.58 14.07 -6.96
CA VAL A 89 38.75 14.77 -5.70
C VAL A 89 39.24 16.20 -5.97
N ASN A 90 38.63 17.17 -5.31
CA ASN A 90 38.96 18.60 -5.41
C ASN A 90 38.89 19.17 -6.83
N VAL A 91 38.01 18.63 -7.67
CA VAL A 91 37.71 19.25 -8.95
C VAL A 91 36.69 20.38 -8.78
N PRO A 92 36.76 21.44 -9.59
CA PRO A 92 35.67 22.42 -9.62
C PRO A 92 34.37 21.71 -10.01
N VAL A 93 33.36 21.82 -9.16
CA VAL A 93 32.00 21.34 -9.45
C VAL A 93 31.21 22.57 -9.83
N ASP A 94 30.73 22.59 -11.07
CA ASP A 94 29.73 23.57 -11.48
C ASP A 94 28.40 23.17 -10.83
N MET A 95 28.17 23.74 -9.66
CA MET A 95 26.94 23.50 -8.89
C MET A 95 25.97 24.61 -9.26
N ASP A 96 25.36 24.54 -10.44
CA ASP A 96 24.32 25.48 -10.85
C ASP A 96 23.00 25.21 -10.07
N PHE A 97 23.10 25.20 -8.75
CA PHE A 97 21.95 25.25 -7.85
C PHE A 97 21.41 26.68 -7.71
N GLU A 98 22.04 27.67 -8.40
CA GLU A 98 21.62 29.07 -8.33
C GLU A 98 20.26 29.30 -8.97
N ASN A 99 19.87 28.50 -9.93
CA ASN A 99 18.53 28.57 -10.53
C ASN A 99 17.40 28.07 -9.62
N ASP A 100 17.72 27.40 -8.52
CA ASP A 100 16.73 27.02 -7.51
C ASP A 100 16.64 28.00 -6.33
N ARG A 101 17.44 29.09 -6.32
CA ARG A 101 17.37 30.09 -5.26
C ARG A 101 16.03 30.83 -5.23
N ASP A 102 15.36 30.98 -6.35
CA ASP A 102 14.01 31.56 -6.40
C ASP A 102 12.94 30.59 -5.87
N ARG A 103 13.27 29.29 -5.73
CA ARG A 103 12.48 28.29 -5.02
C ARG A 103 12.97 28.04 -3.58
N GLN A 104 14.00 28.73 -3.14
CA GLN A 104 14.22 28.93 -1.71
C GLN A 104 13.11 29.85 -1.17
N SER A 105 11.87 29.44 -1.44
CA SER A 105 10.89 29.76 -0.47
C SER A 105 11.54 29.38 0.86
N GLU A 106 11.98 30.46 1.56
CA GLU A 106 11.16 30.62 2.68
C GLU A 106 11.02 29.30 3.42
N HIS A 107 12.07 28.96 4.14
CA HIS A 107 12.00 28.07 5.29
C HIS A 107 11.89 26.58 4.98
N ALA A 108 13.03 25.94 4.67
CA ALA A 108 13.21 24.62 5.24
C ALA A 108 12.87 24.77 6.74
N PRO A 109 11.83 24.11 7.25
CA PRO A 109 11.47 24.27 8.65
C PRO A 109 12.71 23.96 9.47
N ALA A 110 13.07 24.90 10.35
CA ALA A 110 14.20 24.71 11.24
C ALA A 110 14.03 23.33 11.88
N ARG A 111 15.05 22.48 11.81
CA ARG A 111 15.07 21.19 12.52
C ARG A 111 14.64 21.49 13.95
N LYS A 112 13.45 21.05 14.33
CA LYS A 112 13.04 21.15 15.72
C LYS A 112 13.99 20.24 16.52
N PRO A 113 14.74 20.78 17.51
CA PRO A 113 15.55 19.95 18.39
C PRO A 113 14.62 18.95 19.08
N GLY A 114 14.98 17.66 19.06
CA GLY A 114 14.22 16.62 19.74
C GLY A 114 13.39 15.67 18.85
N TYR A 115 13.42 15.82 17.53
CA TYR A 115 12.85 14.78 16.64
C TYR A 115 13.79 13.59 16.57
N GLU A 116 13.30 12.43 16.99
CA GLU A 116 13.95 11.17 16.73
C GLU A 116 13.83 10.81 15.24
N PHE A 117 14.80 10.05 14.69
CA PHE A 117 14.78 9.65 13.27
C PHE A 117 13.57 8.78 12.91
N ALA A 118 13.00 8.05 13.87
CA ALA A 118 11.74 7.33 13.70
C ALA A 118 10.58 8.29 13.38
N GLU A 119 10.50 9.44 14.06
CA GLU A 119 9.48 10.47 13.80
C GLU A 119 9.65 11.14 12.45
N ILE A 120 10.89 11.25 11.95
CA ILE A 120 11.15 11.75 10.58
C ILE A 120 10.68 10.74 9.53
N GLY A 121 10.88 9.44 9.78
CA GLY A 121 10.40 8.37 8.93
C GLY A 121 8.87 8.36 8.84
N GLU A 122 8.20 8.42 9.98
CA GLU A 122 6.74 8.54 10.05
C GLU A 122 6.22 9.80 9.38
N LEU A 123 6.88 10.95 9.59
CA LEU A 123 6.53 12.20 8.94
C LEU A 123 6.69 12.11 7.41
N TYR A 124 7.77 11.47 6.95
CA TYR A 124 8.00 11.27 5.52
C TYR A 124 6.96 10.35 4.89
N GLU A 125 6.71 9.21 5.50
CA GLU A 125 5.69 8.26 5.04
C GLU A 125 4.30 8.89 5.05
N SER A 126 3.96 9.63 6.11
CA SER A 126 2.68 10.33 6.20
C SER A 126 2.56 11.46 5.15
N HIS A 127 3.64 12.14 4.82
CA HIS A 127 3.65 13.19 3.78
C HIS A 127 3.54 12.63 2.36
N VAL A 128 4.26 11.55 2.09
CA VAL A 128 4.24 10.89 0.77
C VAL A 128 2.88 10.27 0.48
N TRP A 129 2.20 9.76 1.52
CA TRP A 129 0.94 9.01 1.40
C TRP A 129 -0.28 9.76 1.95
N GLY A 130 -0.27 11.07 1.90
CA GLY A 130 -1.43 11.89 2.25
C GLY A 130 -1.37 12.63 3.58
N GLY A 131 -0.25 12.53 4.30
CA GLY A 131 -0.02 13.23 5.57
C GLY A 131 -0.66 12.55 6.78
N GLU A 132 -0.23 12.97 7.97
CA GLU A 132 -0.86 12.56 9.21
C GLU A 132 -2.33 13.02 9.21
N TYR A 133 -3.26 12.08 9.30
CA TYR A 133 -4.66 12.44 9.42
C TYR A 133 -5.00 12.83 10.87
N ARG A 134 -5.38 14.09 11.07
CA ARG A 134 -5.72 14.67 12.39
C ARG A 134 -7.22 14.81 12.63
N GLY A 135 -8.02 14.26 11.75
CA GLY A 135 -9.48 14.29 11.88
C GLY A 135 -10.00 13.44 13.03
N THR A 136 -11.26 13.63 13.30
CA THR A 136 -12.01 12.92 14.34
C THR A 136 -13.18 12.17 13.71
N LEU A 137 -13.88 11.34 14.47
CA LEU A 137 -15.01 10.57 13.97
C LEU A 137 -16.09 11.41 13.25
N PRO A 138 -16.45 12.63 13.66
CA PRO A 138 -17.33 13.51 12.90
C PRO A 138 -16.86 13.89 11.49
N ASN A 139 -15.55 13.78 11.18
CA ASN A 139 -15.02 14.03 9.84
C ASN A 139 -15.22 12.83 8.91
N LEU A 140 -15.53 11.66 9.46
CA LEU A 140 -15.85 10.46 8.68
C LEU A 140 -17.29 10.53 8.20
N THR A 141 -17.46 10.49 6.88
CA THR A 141 -18.76 10.33 6.22
C THR A 141 -18.91 8.90 5.74
N ALA A 142 -19.96 8.22 6.18
CA ALA A 142 -20.30 6.88 5.76
C ALA A 142 -21.69 6.89 5.13
N ILE A 143 -21.77 6.44 3.88
CA ILE A 143 -23.03 6.36 3.15
C ILE A 143 -23.26 4.94 2.62
N ASN A 144 -24.51 4.54 2.56
CA ASN A 144 -24.97 3.33 1.90
C ASN A 144 -25.76 3.75 0.65
N PRO A 145 -25.12 3.84 -0.50
CA PRO A 145 -25.77 4.44 -1.69
C PRO A 145 -26.58 3.44 -2.51
N TYR A 146 -26.54 2.14 -2.18
CA TYR A 146 -27.11 1.07 -3.01
C TYR A 146 -28.24 0.34 -2.29
N PRO A 147 -29.53 0.68 -2.55
CA PRO A 147 -30.66 0.05 -1.85
C PRO A 147 -30.74 -1.47 -2.01
N GLU A 148 -30.25 -2.02 -3.14
CA GLU A 148 -30.19 -3.48 -3.38
C GLU A 148 -29.03 -4.17 -2.62
N LEU A 149 -28.09 -3.39 -2.11
CA LEU A 149 -26.90 -3.84 -1.39
C LEU A 149 -26.81 -3.12 -0.04
N PRO A 150 -27.73 -3.36 0.90
CA PRO A 150 -27.83 -2.60 2.15
C PRO A 150 -26.61 -2.76 3.08
N GLY A 151 -25.77 -3.76 2.82
CA GLY A 151 -24.51 -3.97 3.55
C GLY A 151 -23.28 -3.32 2.91
N VAL A 152 -23.41 -2.58 1.81
CA VAL A 152 -22.28 -1.92 1.14
C VAL A 152 -22.20 -0.46 1.56
N TRP A 153 -21.15 -0.11 2.31
CA TRP A 153 -20.88 1.23 2.80
C TRP A 153 -19.67 1.82 2.10
N THR A 154 -19.74 3.10 1.75
CA THR A 154 -18.59 3.87 1.26
C THR A 154 -18.20 4.91 2.31
N LEU A 155 -16.91 5.01 2.59
CA LEU A 155 -16.35 5.86 3.63
C LEU A 155 -15.43 6.90 3.00
N THR A 156 -15.61 8.17 3.41
CA THR A 156 -14.76 9.29 3.03
C THR A 156 -14.43 10.13 4.25
N PHE A 157 -13.29 10.80 4.24
CA PHE A 157 -12.89 11.74 5.27
C PHE A 157 -12.83 13.15 4.68
N GLN A 158 -13.50 14.10 5.32
CA GLN A 158 -13.71 15.45 4.77
C GLN A 158 -12.40 16.17 4.44
N ASP A 159 -11.38 16.02 5.28
CA ASP A 159 -10.12 16.73 5.17
C ASP A 159 -9.00 15.87 4.57
N ALA A 160 -9.28 14.62 4.19
CA ALA A 160 -8.37 13.67 3.59
C ALA A 160 -9.07 12.89 2.48
N ASN A 161 -9.47 13.60 1.44
CA ASN A 161 -10.25 13.04 0.33
C ASN A 161 -9.41 12.26 -0.69
N LEU A 162 -8.16 11.95 -0.37
CA LEU A 162 -7.29 11.15 -1.22
C LEU A 162 -7.68 9.67 -1.25
N TYR A 163 -8.32 9.18 -0.18
CA TYR A 163 -8.67 7.77 -0.03
C TYR A 163 -10.15 7.60 0.22
N ARG A 164 -10.74 6.63 -0.47
CA ARG A 164 -12.07 6.10 -0.20
C ARG A 164 -11.90 4.66 0.27
N GLN A 165 -12.61 4.31 1.31
CA GLN A 165 -12.68 2.94 1.78
C GLN A 165 -14.07 2.40 1.55
N MET A 166 -14.17 1.10 1.45
CA MET A 166 -15.45 0.41 1.41
C MET A 166 -15.57 -0.53 2.61
N VAL A 167 -16.78 -0.68 3.11
CA VAL A 167 -17.08 -1.62 4.20
C VAL A 167 -18.25 -2.51 3.76
N TYR A 168 -18.05 -3.82 3.94
CA TYR A 168 -19.10 -4.79 3.75
C TYR A 168 -19.64 -5.27 5.10
N GLU A 169 -20.89 -4.93 5.36
CA GLU A 169 -21.64 -5.32 6.55
C GLU A 169 -22.49 -6.56 6.24
N PHE A 170 -22.04 -7.71 6.71
CA PHE A 170 -22.79 -8.95 6.69
C PHE A 170 -23.71 -9.09 7.91
N GLU A 171 -24.58 -10.12 7.92
CA GLU A 171 -25.52 -10.36 9.03
C GLU A 171 -24.78 -10.41 10.40
N ASP A 172 -23.65 -11.13 10.46
CA ASP A 172 -22.94 -11.42 11.72
C ASP A 172 -21.56 -10.74 11.87
N PHE A 173 -21.05 -10.06 10.85
CA PHE A 173 -19.71 -9.48 10.88
C PHE A 173 -19.51 -8.41 9.83
N VAL A 174 -18.37 -7.75 9.93
CA VAL A 174 -17.93 -6.68 9.03
C VAL A 174 -16.59 -7.03 8.40
N VAL A 175 -16.43 -6.66 7.13
CA VAL A 175 -15.17 -6.64 6.39
C VAL A 175 -14.85 -5.21 5.97
N VAL A 176 -13.65 -4.74 6.26
CA VAL A 176 -13.15 -3.45 5.77
C VAL A 176 -12.24 -3.67 4.58
N LEU A 177 -12.43 -2.89 3.53
CA LEU A 177 -11.65 -2.92 2.31
C LEU A 177 -10.69 -1.73 2.32
N ASP A 178 -9.44 -2.05 2.05
CA ASP A 178 -8.29 -1.17 2.17
C ASP A 178 -8.10 -0.58 3.58
N CYS A 179 -6.90 -0.22 3.86
CA CYS A 179 -6.48 0.30 5.15
C CYS A 179 -5.39 1.36 4.96
N PRO A 180 -5.76 2.52 4.42
CA PRO A 180 -4.83 3.63 4.32
C PRO A 180 -4.27 4.02 5.68
N PRO A 181 -3.06 4.61 5.72
CA PRO A 181 -2.41 4.99 6.96
C PRO A 181 -3.23 6.03 7.74
N HIS A 182 -3.09 6.01 9.07
CA HIS A 182 -3.60 7.01 10.01
C HIS A 182 -5.12 7.18 10.12
N GLN A 183 -5.92 6.42 9.35
CA GLN A 183 -7.40 6.53 9.36
C GLN A 183 -8.07 5.32 10.03
N SER A 184 -7.37 4.20 10.15
CA SER A 184 -7.88 2.91 10.61
C SER A 184 -8.60 2.98 11.97
N HIS A 185 -8.07 3.72 12.94
CA HIS A 185 -8.67 3.86 14.26
C HIS A 185 -10.08 4.48 14.22
N LEU A 186 -10.34 5.43 13.30
CA LEU A 186 -11.66 6.04 13.14
C LEU A 186 -12.65 5.09 12.47
N VAL A 187 -12.19 4.31 11.49
CA VAL A 187 -13.03 3.28 10.85
C VAL A 187 -13.39 2.19 11.84
N ILE A 188 -12.42 1.72 12.65
CA ILE A 188 -12.65 0.73 13.71
C ILE A 188 -13.67 1.27 14.72
N GLN A 189 -13.52 2.53 15.15
CA GLN A 189 -14.46 3.18 16.05
C GLN A 189 -15.85 3.28 15.44
N TRP A 190 -15.96 3.70 14.17
CA TRP A 190 -17.21 3.79 13.45
C TRP A 190 -17.92 2.43 13.35
N VAL A 191 -17.21 1.37 12.95
CA VAL A 191 -17.76 0.01 12.91
C VAL A 191 -18.32 -0.39 14.28
N LYS A 192 -17.56 -0.16 15.35
CA LYS A 192 -17.96 -0.51 16.72
C LYS A 192 -19.20 0.26 17.17
N GLU A 193 -19.27 1.56 16.91
CA GLU A 193 -20.34 2.42 17.44
C GLU A 193 -21.60 2.41 16.58
N LYS A 194 -21.46 2.34 15.26
CA LYS A 194 -22.58 2.45 14.31
C LYS A 194 -23.12 1.10 13.85
N LEU A 195 -22.24 0.20 13.40
CA LEU A 195 -22.67 -1.10 12.92
C LEU A 195 -22.89 -2.10 14.08
N LYS A 196 -22.14 -1.94 15.18
CA LYS A 196 -22.25 -2.77 16.41
C LYS A 196 -22.09 -4.26 16.14
N LYS A 197 -21.30 -4.61 15.11
CA LYS A 197 -20.97 -5.97 14.70
C LYS A 197 -19.47 -6.21 14.83
N PRO A 198 -19.03 -7.48 14.98
CA PRO A 198 -17.62 -7.81 15.00
C PRO A 198 -16.93 -7.39 13.69
N LEU A 199 -15.88 -6.62 13.78
CA LEU A 199 -14.93 -6.40 12.70
C LEU A 199 -14.09 -7.66 12.56
N LYS A 200 -14.44 -8.54 11.63
CA LYS A 200 -13.89 -9.89 11.53
C LYS A 200 -12.76 -10.00 10.54
N TYR A 201 -12.79 -9.19 9.49
CA TYR A 201 -11.80 -9.22 8.44
C TYR A 201 -11.43 -7.82 7.96
N VAL A 202 -10.18 -7.69 7.52
CA VAL A 202 -9.66 -6.58 6.74
C VAL A 202 -9.06 -7.14 5.46
N TRP A 203 -9.28 -6.48 4.35
CA TRP A 203 -8.79 -6.89 3.05
C TRP A 203 -8.10 -5.70 2.37
N PRO A 204 -6.76 -5.64 2.36
CA PRO A 204 -6.03 -4.74 1.49
C PRO A 204 -6.11 -5.24 0.05
N SER A 205 -6.40 -4.34 -0.89
CA SER A 205 -6.46 -4.67 -2.32
C SER A 205 -5.11 -5.16 -2.85
N HIS A 206 -4.03 -4.57 -2.32
CA HIS A 206 -2.64 -4.95 -2.58
C HIS A 206 -1.71 -4.38 -1.51
N HIS A 207 -0.40 -4.63 -1.63
CA HIS A 207 0.59 -4.33 -0.58
C HIS A 207 1.09 -2.89 -0.53
N HIS A 208 0.70 -2.00 -1.43
CA HIS A 208 1.15 -0.61 -1.38
C HIS A 208 0.72 0.06 -0.08
N HIS A 209 1.51 1.03 0.36
CA HIS A 209 1.36 1.62 1.71
C HIS A 209 0.01 2.29 1.92
N ASP A 210 -0.50 2.97 0.91
CA ASP A 210 -1.79 3.66 0.93
C ASP A 210 -3.00 2.71 1.00
N HIS A 211 -2.81 1.40 0.78
CA HIS A 211 -3.85 0.37 0.90
C HIS A 211 -3.62 -0.61 2.04
N ALA A 212 -2.40 -0.73 2.55
CA ALA A 212 -2.05 -1.77 3.50
C ALA A 212 -1.45 -1.29 4.83
N LEU A 213 -0.99 -0.04 4.95
CA LEU A 213 -0.19 0.39 6.11
C LEU A 213 -0.98 0.33 7.42
N GLY A 214 -2.29 0.58 7.40
CA GLY A 214 -3.16 0.49 8.57
C GLY A 214 -3.61 -0.92 8.97
N VAL A 215 -3.20 -1.97 8.26
CA VAL A 215 -3.61 -3.38 8.51
C VAL A 215 -3.40 -3.79 9.97
N ARG A 216 -2.29 -3.38 10.58
CA ARG A 216 -1.96 -3.75 11.96
C ARG A 216 -3.00 -3.28 12.96
N ASP A 217 -3.57 -2.10 12.79
CA ASP A 217 -4.60 -1.56 13.69
C ASP A 217 -5.85 -2.45 13.67
N TYR A 218 -6.27 -2.86 12.49
CA TYR A 218 -7.41 -3.78 12.34
C TYR A 218 -7.15 -5.15 12.97
N VAL A 219 -5.92 -5.65 12.83
CA VAL A 219 -5.52 -6.92 13.45
C VAL A 219 -5.49 -6.80 14.97
N GLN A 220 -4.99 -5.68 15.52
CA GLN A 220 -5.05 -5.40 16.95
C GLN A 220 -6.48 -5.27 17.48
N ALA A 221 -7.41 -4.79 16.64
CA ALA A 221 -8.83 -4.76 16.94
C ALA A 221 -9.53 -6.14 16.81
N GLY A 222 -8.79 -7.19 16.41
CA GLY A 222 -9.27 -8.57 16.34
C GLY A 222 -9.63 -9.06 14.92
N ALA A 223 -9.42 -8.26 13.89
CA ALA A 223 -9.65 -8.66 12.51
C ALA A 223 -8.56 -9.63 12.01
N LYS A 224 -8.92 -10.45 11.03
CA LYS A 224 -8.00 -11.29 10.27
C LYS A 224 -7.80 -10.69 8.89
N VAL A 225 -6.55 -10.69 8.40
CA VAL A 225 -6.25 -10.19 7.06
C VAL A 225 -6.63 -11.25 6.03
N ILE A 226 -7.36 -10.83 5.00
CA ILE A 226 -7.54 -11.61 3.78
C ILE A 226 -6.47 -11.13 2.79
N ALA A 227 -5.58 -12.01 2.38
CA ALA A 227 -4.52 -11.71 1.42
C ALA A 227 -4.22 -12.95 0.57
N LEU A 228 -3.58 -12.74 -0.57
CA LEU A 228 -3.11 -13.82 -1.43
C LEU A 228 -1.97 -14.59 -0.75
N ASP A 229 -1.87 -15.89 -1.01
CA ASP A 229 -0.90 -16.77 -0.34
C ASP A 229 0.57 -16.34 -0.56
N PHE A 230 0.89 -15.83 -1.74
CA PHE A 230 2.24 -15.36 -2.05
C PHE A 230 2.58 -13.98 -1.44
N ALA A 231 1.59 -13.21 -0.98
CA ALA A 231 1.83 -11.97 -0.22
C ALA A 231 2.13 -12.23 1.27
N ARG A 232 2.21 -13.50 1.69
CA ARG A 232 2.44 -13.90 3.08
C ARG A 232 3.68 -13.26 3.70
N ASP A 233 4.77 -13.21 2.94
CA ASP A 233 6.04 -12.69 3.46
C ASP A 233 5.96 -11.20 3.78
N TYR A 234 5.16 -10.45 3.02
CA TYR A 234 4.90 -9.05 3.30
C TYR A 234 4.13 -8.85 4.62
N TYR A 235 3.11 -9.68 4.85
CA TYR A 235 2.31 -9.64 6.08
C TYR A 235 2.83 -10.60 7.17
N SER A 236 4.11 -10.94 7.19
CA SER A 236 4.68 -11.99 8.06
C SER A 236 4.47 -11.77 9.55
N THR A 237 4.26 -10.53 9.99
CA THR A 237 4.03 -10.16 11.38
C THR A 237 2.54 -10.07 11.77
N VAL A 238 1.63 -10.34 10.84
CA VAL A 238 0.18 -10.28 11.07
C VAL A 238 -0.49 -11.63 10.77
N PRO A 239 -1.55 -12.03 11.50
CA PRO A 239 -2.28 -13.26 11.21
C PRO A 239 -3.02 -13.15 9.89
N LEU A 240 -2.77 -14.09 8.96
CA LEU A 240 -3.37 -14.12 7.64
C LEU A 240 -4.46 -15.18 7.51
N ASN A 241 -5.47 -14.86 6.71
CA ASN A 241 -6.31 -15.86 6.02
C ASN A 241 -5.88 -15.90 4.56
N ASN A 242 -4.98 -16.82 4.23
CA ASN A 242 -4.45 -16.92 2.87
C ASN A 242 -5.45 -17.58 1.94
N THR A 243 -5.47 -17.14 0.69
CA THR A 243 -6.31 -17.73 -0.35
C THR A 243 -5.55 -17.91 -1.66
N LYS A 244 -5.72 -19.10 -2.27
CA LYS A 244 -5.27 -19.41 -3.65
C LYS A 244 -6.43 -19.35 -4.65
N LYS A 245 -7.64 -19.12 -4.16
CA LYS A 245 -8.89 -19.05 -4.94
C LYS A 245 -9.64 -17.81 -4.47
N PRO A 246 -10.59 -17.30 -5.24
CA PRO A 246 -11.45 -16.21 -4.79
C PRO A 246 -12.02 -16.51 -3.40
N PHE A 247 -11.85 -15.55 -2.50
CA PHE A 247 -12.38 -15.65 -1.15
C PHE A 247 -13.81 -15.10 -1.16
N ILE A 248 -14.78 -15.92 -0.79
CA ILE A 248 -16.19 -15.59 -0.96
C ILE A 248 -16.89 -15.55 0.38
N PHE A 249 -17.60 -14.47 0.63
CA PHE A 249 -18.60 -14.37 1.70
C PHE A 249 -20.01 -14.30 1.13
N ARG A 250 -20.95 -14.82 1.89
CA ARG A 250 -22.37 -14.80 1.53
C ARG A 250 -23.23 -14.80 2.78
N ASP A 251 -24.31 -14.01 2.75
CA ASP A 251 -25.43 -14.12 3.69
C ASP A 251 -26.77 -14.02 2.94
N LYS A 252 -27.85 -13.67 3.63
CA LYS A 252 -29.19 -13.53 3.04
C LYS A 252 -29.35 -12.31 2.16
N THR A 253 -28.51 -11.29 2.32
CA THR A 253 -28.65 -9.98 1.67
C THR A 253 -27.73 -9.84 0.47
N MET A 254 -26.48 -10.27 0.63
CA MET A 254 -25.45 -10.11 -0.40
C MET A 254 -24.43 -11.24 -0.44
N GLN A 255 -23.68 -11.24 -1.51
CA GLN A 255 -22.51 -12.07 -1.70
C GLN A 255 -21.35 -11.23 -2.23
N VAL A 256 -20.15 -11.54 -1.79
CA VAL A 256 -18.94 -10.81 -2.14
C VAL A 256 -17.85 -11.80 -2.50
N ALA A 257 -17.11 -11.52 -3.57
CA ALA A 257 -15.89 -12.22 -3.95
C ALA A 257 -14.71 -11.26 -3.93
N PHE A 258 -13.59 -11.71 -3.34
CA PHE A 258 -12.28 -11.07 -3.43
C PHE A 258 -11.46 -11.87 -4.42
N VAL A 259 -11.08 -11.26 -5.51
CA VAL A 259 -10.52 -11.94 -6.69
C VAL A 259 -9.15 -11.40 -7.02
N HIS A 260 -8.16 -12.27 -7.16
CA HIS A 260 -6.84 -11.90 -7.64
C HIS A 260 -6.91 -11.44 -9.09
N MET A 261 -6.33 -10.30 -9.39
CA MET A 261 -6.20 -9.77 -10.75
C MET A 261 -4.84 -10.18 -11.31
N GLU A 262 -4.78 -11.37 -11.90
CA GLU A 262 -3.52 -12.00 -12.34
C GLU A 262 -2.79 -11.21 -13.42
N GLN A 263 -3.50 -10.38 -14.18
CA GLN A 263 -2.95 -9.57 -15.26
C GLN A 263 -2.67 -8.12 -14.84
N SER A 264 -2.90 -7.77 -13.57
CA SER A 264 -2.58 -6.43 -13.11
C SER A 264 -1.08 -6.15 -13.28
N VAL A 265 -0.78 -5.02 -13.89
CA VAL A 265 0.59 -4.50 -14.03
C VAL A 265 0.95 -3.54 -12.90
N HIS A 266 -0.01 -3.23 -12.03
CA HIS A 266 0.15 -2.33 -10.91
C HIS A 266 0.89 -2.99 -9.74
N ALA A 267 0.42 -4.15 -9.28
CA ALA A 267 1.06 -4.94 -8.24
C ALA A 267 0.79 -6.44 -8.43
N ALA A 268 1.77 -7.29 -8.09
CA ALA A 268 1.65 -8.73 -8.25
C ALA A 268 0.54 -9.35 -7.40
N ASP A 269 0.24 -8.76 -6.23
CA ASP A 269 -0.83 -9.19 -5.32
C ASP A 269 -2.11 -8.36 -5.46
N TYR A 270 -2.26 -7.68 -6.59
CA TYR A 270 -3.43 -6.86 -6.85
C TYR A 270 -4.70 -7.69 -6.93
N ALA A 271 -5.74 -7.22 -6.27
CA ALA A 271 -7.03 -7.91 -6.25
C ALA A 271 -8.18 -6.90 -6.26
N TYR A 272 -9.31 -7.30 -6.78
CA TYR A 272 -10.55 -6.54 -6.72
C TYR A 272 -11.61 -7.24 -5.89
N ALA A 273 -12.57 -6.49 -5.39
CA ALA A 273 -13.74 -7.05 -4.73
C ALA A 273 -15.00 -6.81 -5.58
N TYR A 274 -15.86 -7.82 -5.65
CA TYR A 274 -17.13 -7.74 -6.38
C TYR A 274 -18.28 -8.09 -5.45
N ALA A 275 -19.23 -7.18 -5.28
CA ALA A 275 -20.42 -7.35 -4.48
C ALA A 275 -21.67 -7.44 -5.35
N SER A 276 -22.56 -8.34 -4.98
CA SER A 276 -23.84 -8.60 -5.65
C SER A 276 -24.92 -8.95 -4.60
N PRO A 277 -26.19 -8.70 -4.85
CA PRO A 277 -27.25 -9.27 -4.02
C PRO A 277 -27.12 -10.79 -3.89
N ALA A 278 -27.59 -11.37 -2.78
CA ALA A 278 -27.56 -12.83 -2.59
C ALA A 278 -28.33 -13.57 -3.68
N CYS A 279 -29.39 -12.94 -4.21
CA CYS A 279 -30.22 -13.42 -5.29
C CYS A 279 -30.23 -12.42 -6.46
N PRO A 280 -29.15 -12.35 -7.26
CA PRO A 280 -29.08 -11.40 -8.36
C PRO A 280 -30.03 -11.77 -9.50
N THR A 281 -30.51 -10.76 -10.21
CA THR A 281 -31.14 -10.84 -11.53
C THR A 281 -30.17 -10.27 -12.56
N ALA A 282 -30.48 -10.39 -13.84
CA ALA A 282 -29.69 -9.80 -14.91
C ALA A 282 -29.55 -8.26 -14.81
N ASN A 283 -30.45 -7.61 -14.08
CA ASN A 283 -30.47 -6.15 -13.90
C ASN A 283 -30.09 -5.71 -12.48
N SER A 284 -29.67 -6.60 -11.61
CA SER A 284 -29.29 -6.25 -10.25
C SER A 284 -28.08 -5.30 -10.22
N THR A 285 -28.11 -4.37 -9.27
CA THR A 285 -26.97 -3.53 -8.96
C THR A 285 -25.83 -4.39 -8.44
N THR A 286 -24.64 -4.20 -9.01
CA THR A 286 -23.38 -4.83 -8.57
C THR A 286 -22.31 -3.78 -8.40
N VAL A 287 -21.41 -4.00 -7.47
CA VAL A 287 -20.36 -3.04 -7.12
C VAL A 287 -18.99 -3.71 -7.24
N ILE A 288 -18.07 -3.04 -7.92
CA ILE A 288 -16.67 -3.42 -8.00
C ILE A 288 -15.89 -2.44 -7.13
N PHE A 289 -15.06 -2.93 -6.23
CA PHE A 289 -14.01 -2.14 -5.61
C PHE A 289 -12.69 -2.57 -6.23
N ASP A 290 -12.06 -1.65 -6.95
CA ASP A 290 -10.77 -1.83 -7.62
C ASP A 290 -9.97 -0.56 -7.33
N ALA A 291 -8.91 -0.67 -6.55
CA ALA A 291 -8.29 0.47 -5.90
C ALA A 291 -7.66 1.46 -6.89
N ASP A 292 -6.74 0.99 -7.78
CA ASP A 292 -5.80 1.85 -8.49
C ASP A 292 -5.71 1.60 -9.99
N ASP A 293 -6.31 0.53 -10.51
CA ASP A 293 -6.21 0.22 -11.94
C ASP A 293 -6.95 1.26 -12.82
N VAL A 294 -7.79 2.09 -12.19
CA VAL A 294 -8.50 3.18 -12.86
C VAL A 294 -8.38 4.47 -12.08
N SER A 295 -7.74 5.47 -12.68
CA SER A 295 -7.80 6.85 -12.22
C SER A 295 -8.73 7.65 -13.12
N PRO A 296 -9.93 8.03 -12.66
CA PRO A 296 -10.87 8.81 -13.47
C PRO A 296 -10.38 10.22 -13.83
N ALA A 297 -9.39 10.74 -13.11
CA ALA A 297 -8.93 12.12 -13.26
C ALA A 297 -8.05 12.37 -14.50
N GLY A 298 -7.64 11.34 -15.21
CA GLY A 298 -6.86 11.50 -16.44
C GLY A 298 -6.31 10.18 -16.94
N LEU A 299 -6.90 9.64 -17.98
CA LEU A 299 -6.36 8.50 -18.72
C LEU A 299 -5.11 8.95 -19.49
N THR A 300 -3.94 8.89 -18.85
CA THR A 300 -2.67 9.06 -19.55
C THR A 300 -2.34 7.80 -20.35
N LEU A 301 -1.39 7.88 -21.31
CA LEU A 301 -0.96 6.70 -22.06
C LEU A 301 -0.37 5.59 -21.16
N THR A 302 0.23 5.96 -20.04
CA THR A 302 0.78 5.02 -19.05
C THR A 302 -0.35 4.30 -18.32
N ASP A 303 -1.37 5.04 -17.89
CA ASP A 303 -2.53 4.48 -17.19
C ASP A 303 -3.40 3.63 -18.12
N HIS A 304 -3.34 3.90 -19.43
CA HIS A 304 -4.12 3.17 -20.43
C HIS A 304 -3.77 1.66 -20.47
N SER A 305 -2.51 1.28 -20.32
CA SER A 305 -2.11 -0.13 -20.31
C SER A 305 -2.60 -0.86 -19.06
N VAL A 306 -2.57 -0.21 -17.90
CA VAL A 306 -3.12 -0.72 -16.62
C VAL A 306 -4.61 -0.93 -16.78
N LEU A 307 -5.32 0.09 -17.25
CA LEU A 307 -6.75 0.04 -17.50
C LEU A 307 -7.17 -1.07 -18.46
N LEU A 308 -6.46 -1.25 -19.59
CA LEU A 308 -6.78 -2.29 -20.55
C LEU A 308 -6.58 -3.70 -19.96
N ALA A 309 -5.55 -3.91 -19.15
CA ALA A 309 -5.33 -5.17 -18.45
C ALA A 309 -6.49 -5.46 -17.49
N ALA A 310 -6.90 -4.48 -16.67
CA ALA A 310 -8.03 -4.59 -15.76
C ALA A 310 -9.34 -4.89 -16.50
N LEU A 311 -9.67 -4.13 -17.56
CA LEU A 311 -10.88 -4.35 -18.34
C LEU A 311 -10.91 -5.74 -18.99
N SER A 312 -9.76 -6.23 -19.48
CA SER A 312 -9.65 -7.57 -20.05
C SER A 312 -9.95 -8.64 -19.02
N GLU A 313 -9.45 -8.49 -17.79
CA GLU A 313 -9.67 -9.45 -16.73
C GLU A 313 -11.10 -9.41 -16.21
N LEU A 314 -11.65 -8.24 -15.95
CA LEU A 314 -13.04 -8.07 -15.54
C LEU A 314 -14.02 -8.62 -16.58
N ALA A 315 -13.72 -8.45 -17.87
CA ALA A 315 -14.50 -9.04 -18.96
C ALA A 315 -14.43 -10.57 -18.94
N ARG A 316 -13.24 -11.15 -18.77
CA ARG A 316 -13.04 -12.59 -18.66
C ARG A 316 -13.75 -13.19 -17.44
N ASP A 317 -13.88 -12.41 -16.38
CA ASP A 317 -14.54 -12.82 -15.16
C ASP A 317 -16.06 -12.66 -15.21
N GLY A 318 -16.60 -12.08 -16.29
CA GLY A 318 -18.03 -11.93 -16.50
C GLY A 318 -18.64 -10.76 -15.73
N VAL A 319 -17.85 -9.75 -15.38
CA VAL A 319 -18.34 -8.56 -14.68
C VAL A 319 -19.28 -7.77 -15.58
N SER A 320 -20.44 -7.38 -15.06
CA SER A 320 -21.42 -6.61 -15.83
C SER A 320 -20.94 -5.18 -16.08
N LYS A 321 -21.06 -4.68 -17.31
CA LYS A 321 -20.80 -3.27 -17.61
C LYS A 321 -21.79 -2.28 -16.95
N LYS A 322 -22.88 -2.80 -16.37
CA LYS A 322 -23.84 -2.03 -15.57
C LYS A 322 -23.43 -1.89 -14.11
N SER A 323 -22.32 -2.51 -13.71
CA SER A 323 -21.79 -2.40 -12.35
C SER A 323 -21.42 -0.94 -12.04
N ILE A 324 -21.39 -0.62 -10.75
CA ILE A 324 -20.75 0.59 -10.25
C ILE A 324 -19.30 0.24 -9.94
N PHE A 325 -18.38 1.03 -10.45
CA PHE A 325 -16.97 0.92 -10.20
C PHE A 325 -16.57 1.91 -9.10
N TYR A 326 -15.86 1.44 -8.09
CA TYR A 326 -15.45 2.24 -6.95
C TYR A 326 -13.94 2.17 -6.75
N PRO A 327 -13.19 3.17 -7.21
CA PRO A 327 -11.74 3.26 -6.98
C PRO A 327 -11.43 3.83 -5.60
N ALA A 328 -10.22 3.56 -5.09
CA ALA A 328 -9.81 4.10 -3.79
C ALA A 328 -9.52 5.60 -3.82
N HIS A 329 -9.14 6.16 -4.97
CA HIS A 329 -8.69 7.55 -5.08
C HIS A 329 -9.72 8.52 -5.70
N SER A 330 -10.94 8.06 -5.96
CA SER A 330 -12.02 8.91 -6.46
C SER A 330 -13.40 8.38 -6.09
N ASP A 331 -14.43 9.12 -6.41
CA ASP A 331 -15.81 8.69 -6.17
C ASP A 331 -16.22 7.57 -7.12
N GLY A 332 -17.19 6.77 -6.70
CA GLY A 332 -17.75 5.70 -7.52
C GLY A 332 -18.45 6.24 -8.76
N LEU A 333 -18.32 5.53 -9.87
CA LEU A 333 -18.88 5.90 -11.17
C LEU A 333 -19.43 4.67 -11.90
N PRO A 334 -20.32 4.87 -12.90
CA PRO A 334 -20.78 3.77 -13.74
C PRO A 334 -19.60 3.11 -14.45
N PHE A 335 -19.46 1.79 -14.33
CA PHE A 335 -18.36 1.05 -14.98
C PHE A 335 -18.38 1.22 -16.51
N LYS A 336 -19.57 1.41 -17.08
CA LYS A 336 -19.74 1.72 -18.50
C LYS A 336 -18.97 2.96 -18.93
N ASP A 337 -18.90 3.99 -18.10
CA ASP A 337 -18.24 5.25 -18.46
C ASP A 337 -16.71 5.05 -18.61
N ILE A 338 -16.13 4.16 -17.78
CA ILE A 338 -14.74 3.75 -17.88
C ILE A 338 -14.48 2.98 -19.17
N ILE A 339 -15.34 2.00 -19.48
CA ILE A 339 -15.26 1.19 -20.70
C ILE A 339 -15.33 2.09 -21.94
N ASP A 340 -16.26 3.03 -21.96
CA ASP A 340 -16.45 3.95 -23.09
C ASP A 340 -15.25 4.89 -23.24
N ALA A 341 -14.72 5.43 -22.14
CA ALA A 341 -13.55 6.30 -22.15
C ALA A 341 -12.28 5.57 -22.64
N ALA A 342 -12.16 4.28 -22.30
CA ALA A 342 -11.06 3.44 -22.76
C ALA A 342 -11.20 3.02 -24.25
N GLY A 343 -12.38 3.16 -24.86
CA GLY A 343 -12.68 2.66 -26.20
C GLY A 343 -12.57 1.12 -26.27
N TYR A 344 -12.77 0.42 -25.16
CA TYR A 344 -12.61 -1.02 -25.07
C TYR A 344 -13.86 -1.75 -25.51
N TYR A 345 -13.73 -2.77 -26.39
CA TYR A 345 -14.85 -3.65 -26.73
C TYR A 345 -15.12 -4.60 -25.58
N TYR A 346 -16.13 -4.29 -24.76
CA TYR A 346 -16.50 -5.03 -23.58
C TYR A 346 -17.72 -5.92 -23.85
N PRO A 347 -17.72 -7.22 -23.45
CA PRO A 347 -18.84 -8.12 -23.62
C PRO A 347 -20.13 -7.61 -22.92
N ASN A 348 -21.28 -8.06 -23.39
CA ASN A 348 -22.56 -7.67 -22.81
C ASN A 348 -22.95 -8.57 -21.62
N HIS A 349 -22.11 -8.58 -20.59
CA HIS A 349 -22.38 -9.33 -19.37
C HIS A 349 -23.47 -8.69 -18.51
N THR A 350 -24.18 -9.52 -17.78
CA THR A 350 -25.18 -9.19 -16.76
C THR A 350 -24.66 -9.55 -15.36
N ALA A 351 -25.41 -9.22 -14.32
CA ALA A 351 -25.03 -9.61 -12.96
C ALA A 351 -25.02 -11.12 -12.71
N LEU A 352 -25.56 -11.92 -13.64
CA LEU A 352 -25.59 -13.38 -13.56
C LEU A 352 -24.35 -14.05 -14.18
N ASP A 353 -23.55 -13.32 -14.95
CA ASP A 353 -22.44 -13.87 -15.73
C ASP A 353 -21.12 -13.92 -14.93
N PHE A 354 -21.08 -13.30 -13.74
CA PHE A 354 -19.88 -13.28 -12.92
C PHE A 354 -19.54 -14.71 -12.41
N LYS A 355 -18.41 -15.23 -12.85
CA LYS A 355 -18.06 -16.66 -12.74
C LYS A 355 -17.83 -17.17 -11.32
N PHE A 356 -17.55 -16.30 -10.33
CA PHE A 356 -17.20 -16.72 -8.98
C PHE A 356 -18.38 -16.72 -8.00
N LEU A 357 -19.45 -16.02 -8.32
CA LEU A 357 -20.66 -15.99 -7.51
C LEU A 357 -21.79 -16.78 -8.17
N ARG A 358 -22.64 -17.38 -7.36
CA ARG A 358 -23.77 -18.17 -7.86
C ARG A 358 -25.05 -17.65 -7.21
N SER A 359 -26.11 -17.61 -7.96
CA SER A 359 -27.43 -17.40 -7.37
C SER A 359 -27.71 -18.51 -6.35
N SER A 360 -28.10 -18.11 -5.15
CA SER A 360 -28.53 -19.03 -4.09
C SER A 360 -30.05 -19.22 -4.06
N CYS A 361 -30.72 -18.68 -5.07
CA CYS A 361 -32.14 -18.83 -5.33
C CYS A 361 -32.37 -19.90 -6.36
#